data_f13151cdab6dd2b46b178658681fd7a6
#
_entry.id   f13151cdab6dd2b46b178658681fd7a6
#
_cell.length_a   1.000
_cell.length_b   1.000
_cell.length_c   1.000
_cell.angle_alpha   90.00
_cell.angle_beta   90.00
_cell.angle_gamma   90.00
#
_symmetry.space_group_name_H-M   'P 1'
#
loop_
_entity.id
_entity.type
_entity.pdbx_description
1 polymer ?
#
loop_
_entity_poly.entity_id
_entity_poly.type
_entity_poly.pdbx_seq_one_letter_code
_entity_poly.pdbx_strand_id
1 'polypeptide(L)'
;MHSGNSEIKKKVTFMLAAAGQGKRMNLNSPKQFLDYKGEPLFYSSLKIAFDNKYIDDIIIVTNKENLNFMVKYCQDKNLFSKVKYIVEGGSERQYSIYNAIKKIEDTDIVIIQDAARPFLKDKYIEESIKILDNDCDGAIIGVKCKDTIKIIDENGIVVETPNRNSLIMVHTPQTFKFEILKKAHQMAEEKNILATDDASLVEMISGKIKIIYGDYDNIKITVQEDLKFLK
;
A
#
# COMPACT_ATOMS: atom_id res chain seq x y z
N MET A 1 24.65 -33.60 13.83
CA MET A 1 25.08 -32.60 12.84
C MET A 1 23.86 -31.74 12.52
N HIS A 2 23.77 -30.59 13.18
CA HIS A 2 22.72 -29.64 12.85
C HIS A 2 23.15 -28.83 11.65
N SER A 3 22.60 -29.14 10.47
CA SER A 3 22.74 -28.29 9.30
C SER A 3 21.96 -27.00 9.58
N GLY A 4 22.68 -25.97 10.00
CA GLY A 4 22.13 -24.62 10.02
C GLY A 4 21.85 -24.19 8.59
N ASN A 5 20.61 -24.33 8.14
CA ASN A 5 20.12 -23.58 6.99
C ASN A 5 20.21 -22.09 7.39
N SER A 6 21.21 -21.39 6.89
CA SER A 6 21.20 -19.93 6.87
C SER A 6 20.04 -19.54 5.94
N GLU A 7 18.86 -19.22 6.50
CA GLU A 7 17.81 -18.59 5.72
C GLU A 7 18.41 -17.36 5.05
N ILE A 8 18.43 -17.36 3.72
CA ILE A 8 18.86 -16.20 2.94
C ILE A 8 17.89 -15.09 3.28
N LYS A 9 18.39 -14.03 3.91
CA LYS A 9 17.56 -12.87 4.26
C LYS A 9 16.99 -12.26 2.97
N LYS A 10 15.66 -12.28 2.82
CA LYS A 10 14.97 -11.62 1.71
C LYS A 10 15.10 -10.11 1.82
N LYS A 11 15.39 -9.45 0.69
CA LYS A 11 15.44 -8.01 0.58
C LYS A 11 14.01 -7.46 0.41
N VAL A 12 13.64 -6.50 1.23
CA VAL A 12 12.29 -5.95 1.29
C VAL A 12 12.29 -4.45 0.96
N THR A 13 11.55 -4.06 -0.06
CA THR A 13 11.31 -2.66 -0.42
C THR A 13 9.89 -2.23 0.00
N PHE A 14 9.82 -1.15 0.74
CA PHE A 14 8.55 -0.52 1.11
C PHE A 14 8.22 0.65 0.18
N MET A 15 7.03 0.66 -0.43
CA MET A 15 6.54 1.75 -1.27
C MET A 15 5.46 2.54 -0.53
N LEU A 16 5.70 3.83 -0.32
CA LEU A 16 4.71 4.76 0.19
C LEU A 16 3.99 5.48 -0.96
N ALA A 17 2.72 5.16 -1.18
CA ALA A 17 1.89 5.77 -2.22
C ALA A 17 1.30 7.10 -1.73
N ALA A 18 1.99 8.21 -2.02
CA ALA A 18 1.65 9.56 -1.59
C ALA A 18 1.31 10.52 -2.75
N ALA A 19 1.06 10.01 -3.98
CA ALA A 19 0.76 10.82 -5.16
C ALA A 19 -0.73 11.22 -5.30
N GLY A 20 -1.64 10.70 -4.45
CA GLY A 20 -3.07 10.95 -4.56
C GLY A 20 -3.44 12.42 -4.38
N GLN A 21 -4.28 12.98 -5.26
CA GLN A 21 -4.69 14.39 -5.23
C GLN A 21 -5.75 14.72 -4.16
N GLY A 22 -6.39 13.70 -3.56
CA GLY A 22 -7.39 13.92 -2.50
C GLY A 22 -8.68 14.62 -2.94
N LYS A 23 -9.06 14.57 -4.22
CA LYS A 23 -10.19 15.32 -4.83
C LYS A 23 -11.51 15.27 -4.03
N ARG A 24 -11.78 14.16 -3.33
CA ARG A 24 -13.02 13.96 -2.55
C ARG A 24 -13.08 14.76 -1.25
N MET A 25 -11.99 15.34 -0.79
CA MET A 25 -11.94 16.08 0.48
C MET A 25 -12.11 17.61 0.31
N ASN A 26 -12.06 18.14 -0.93
CA ASN A 26 -12.13 19.58 -1.21
C ASN A 26 -11.18 20.43 -0.34
N LEU A 27 -9.98 19.92 -0.06
CA LEU A 27 -8.95 20.60 0.72
C LEU A 27 -7.99 21.38 -0.19
N ASN A 28 -7.40 22.43 0.36
CA ASN A 28 -6.39 23.25 -0.33
C ASN A 28 -5.05 22.51 -0.51
N SER A 29 -4.85 21.37 0.17
CA SER A 29 -3.65 20.54 0.06
C SER A 29 -4.03 19.04 0.01
N PRO A 30 -3.22 18.18 -0.62
CA PRO A 30 -3.48 16.76 -0.63
C PRO A 30 -3.49 16.18 0.79
N LYS A 31 -4.44 15.31 1.08
CA LYS A 31 -4.75 14.79 2.42
C LYS A 31 -3.57 14.13 3.16
N GLN A 32 -2.62 13.54 2.41
CA GLN A 32 -1.44 12.92 2.99
C GLN A 32 -0.46 13.92 3.62
N PHE A 33 -0.64 15.22 3.35
CA PHE A 33 0.14 16.32 3.95
C PHE A 33 -0.60 17.04 5.08
N LEU A 34 -1.80 16.59 5.46
CA LEU A 34 -2.49 17.12 6.64
C LEU A 34 -1.65 16.93 7.90
N ASP A 35 -1.74 17.89 8.79
CA ASP A 35 -1.10 17.76 10.11
C ASP A 35 -1.75 16.62 10.92
N TYR A 36 -0.91 15.75 11.43
CA TYR A 36 -1.25 14.73 12.40
C TYR A 36 -0.16 14.64 13.45
N LYS A 37 -0.46 15.10 14.67
CA LYS A 37 0.47 15.13 15.80
C LYS A 37 1.75 15.95 15.53
N GLY A 38 1.60 17.07 14.80
CA GLY A 38 2.70 17.97 14.46
C GLY A 38 3.56 17.54 13.27
N GLU A 39 3.15 16.48 12.56
CA GLU A 39 3.85 15.98 11.37
C GLU A 39 2.85 15.74 10.22
N PRO A 40 3.31 15.74 8.96
CA PRO A 40 2.45 15.34 7.85
C PRO A 40 1.93 13.91 8.02
N LEU A 41 0.66 13.67 7.68
CA LEU A 41 -0.02 12.39 7.86
C LEU A 41 0.78 11.19 7.31
N PHE A 42 1.42 11.36 6.14
CA PHE A 42 2.22 10.32 5.50
C PHE A 42 3.39 9.84 6.38
N TYR A 43 3.88 10.70 7.26
CA TYR A 43 5.04 10.40 8.10
C TYR A 43 4.76 9.29 9.10
N SER A 44 3.52 9.13 9.56
CA SER A 44 3.15 8.04 10.47
C SER A 44 3.52 6.66 9.90
N SER A 45 3.12 6.38 8.66
CA SER A 45 3.46 5.11 8.00
C SER A 45 4.92 5.04 7.57
N LEU A 46 5.50 6.17 7.13
CA LEU A 46 6.91 6.26 6.76
C LEU A 46 7.83 5.96 7.93
N LYS A 47 7.52 6.51 9.12
CA LYS A 47 8.31 6.31 10.34
C LYS A 47 8.29 4.84 10.78
N ILE A 48 7.13 4.19 10.76
CA ILE A 48 7.01 2.76 11.07
C ILE A 48 7.85 1.92 10.10
N ALA A 49 7.75 2.18 8.79
CA ALA A 49 8.55 1.47 7.80
C ALA A 49 10.05 1.72 7.98
N PHE A 50 10.43 2.97 8.29
CA PHE A 50 11.84 3.35 8.48
C PHE A 50 12.46 2.65 9.70
N ASP A 51 11.72 2.55 10.81
CA ASP A 51 12.20 1.91 12.04
C ASP A 51 12.12 0.38 11.98
N ASN A 52 11.32 -0.18 11.07
CA ASN A 52 11.11 -1.62 10.98
C ASN A 52 12.37 -2.34 10.47
N LYS A 53 12.79 -3.38 11.19
CA LYS A 53 14.03 -4.15 10.91
C LYS A 53 13.98 -5.01 9.65
N TYR A 54 12.78 -5.31 9.15
CA TYR A 54 12.59 -6.11 7.94
C TYR A 54 12.62 -5.27 6.66
N ILE A 55 12.49 -3.94 6.76
CA ILE A 55 12.53 -3.04 5.61
C ILE A 55 13.98 -2.62 5.34
N ASP A 56 14.47 -2.95 4.15
CA ASP A 56 15.82 -2.60 3.70
C ASP A 56 15.80 -1.26 2.94
N ASP A 57 14.87 -1.08 1.99
CA ASP A 57 14.76 0.09 1.15
C ASP A 57 13.34 0.68 1.18
N ILE A 58 13.24 2.00 1.00
CA ILE A 58 11.97 2.72 0.91
C ILE A 58 11.95 3.53 -0.39
N ILE A 59 10.79 3.47 -1.09
CA ILE A 59 10.48 4.32 -2.23
C ILE A 59 9.24 5.14 -1.88
N ILE A 60 9.32 6.45 -2.07
CA ILE A 60 8.18 7.35 -1.87
C ILE A 60 7.67 7.79 -3.25
N VAL A 61 6.39 7.60 -3.51
CA VAL A 61 5.74 8.06 -4.74
C VAL A 61 4.88 9.27 -4.42
N THR A 62 5.19 10.42 -5.00
CA THR A 62 4.45 11.65 -4.77
C THR A 62 4.14 12.36 -6.08
N ASN A 63 3.26 13.37 -6.08
CA ASN A 63 3.00 14.18 -7.26
C ASN A 63 4.14 15.17 -7.50
N LYS A 64 4.20 15.69 -8.72
CA LYS A 64 5.28 16.57 -9.20
C LYS A 64 5.47 17.79 -8.30
N GLU A 65 4.38 18.42 -7.89
CA GLU A 65 4.38 19.65 -7.08
C GLU A 65 5.00 19.43 -5.69
N ASN A 66 4.95 18.22 -5.17
CA ASN A 66 5.43 17.90 -3.82
C ASN A 66 6.80 17.20 -3.80
N LEU A 67 7.45 16.96 -4.96
CA LEU A 67 8.76 16.32 -5.01
C LEU A 67 9.81 17.05 -4.16
N ASN A 68 9.96 18.36 -4.36
CA ASN A 68 10.93 19.16 -3.62
C ASN A 68 10.65 19.20 -2.10
N PHE A 69 9.37 19.30 -1.73
CA PHE A 69 8.98 19.20 -0.33
C PHE A 69 9.37 17.85 0.27
N MET A 70 9.08 16.75 -0.43
CA MET A 70 9.37 15.40 0.04
C MET A 70 10.87 15.16 0.19
N VAL A 71 11.69 15.62 -0.76
CA VAL A 71 13.16 15.53 -0.68
C VAL A 71 13.67 16.29 0.54
N LYS A 72 13.26 17.55 0.70
CA LYS A 72 13.67 18.37 1.85
C LYS A 72 13.23 17.73 3.17
N TYR A 73 11.99 17.25 3.25
CA TYR A 73 11.48 16.60 4.45
C TYR A 73 12.30 15.37 4.83
N CYS A 74 12.63 14.51 3.85
CA CYS A 74 13.49 13.35 4.08
C CYS A 74 14.91 13.74 4.52
N GLN A 75 15.47 14.84 4.02
CA GLN A 75 16.75 15.39 4.47
C GLN A 75 16.69 15.84 5.92
N ASP A 76 15.70 16.68 6.25
CA ASP A 76 15.53 17.25 7.60
C ASP A 76 15.30 16.15 8.67
N LYS A 77 14.68 15.03 8.26
CA LYS A 77 14.43 13.86 9.13
C LYS A 77 15.50 12.76 9.06
N ASN A 78 16.58 12.95 8.28
CA ASN A 78 17.67 11.98 8.08
C ASN A 78 17.20 10.60 7.59
N LEU A 79 16.24 10.55 6.66
CA LEU A 79 15.61 9.31 6.19
C LEU A 79 16.34 8.62 5.02
N PHE A 80 17.34 9.26 4.40
CA PHE A 80 18.03 8.73 3.23
C PHE A 80 18.92 7.50 3.48
N SER A 81 19.06 7.06 4.71
CA SER A 81 19.69 5.75 4.97
C SER A 81 18.87 4.59 4.42
N LYS A 82 17.52 4.68 4.40
CA LYS A 82 16.60 3.71 3.80
C LYS A 82 15.81 4.25 2.60
N VAL A 83 15.48 5.55 2.54
CA VAL A 83 14.79 6.15 1.39
C VAL A 83 15.74 6.21 0.21
N LYS A 84 15.54 5.35 -0.79
CA LYS A 84 16.41 5.26 -1.97
C LYS A 84 15.90 6.13 -3.12
N TYR A 85 14.59 6.19 -3.30
CA TYR A 85 13.98 6.95 -4.39
C TYR A 85 12.76 7.73 -3.92
N ILE A 86 12.62 8.94 -4.46
CA ILE A 86 11.39 9.72 -4.43
C ILE A 86 10.96 9.90 -5.88
N VAL A 87 9.83 9.30 -6.25
CA VAL A 87 9.40 9.10 -7.64
C VAL A 87 8.15 9.92 -7.91
N GLU A 88 8.09 10.54 -9.09
CA GLU A 88 6.88 11.18 -9.58
C GLU A 88 5.82 10.13 -9.90
N GLY A 89 4.60 10.30 -9.38
CA GLY A 89 3.45 9.47 -9.65
C GLY A 89 2.89 9.69 -11.07
N GLY A 90 2.02 8.77 -11.49
CA GLY A 90 1.25 8.86 -12.73
C GLY A 90 -0.12 9.48 -12.51
N SER A 91 -0.94 9.49 -13.58
CA SER A 91 -2.33 10.00 -13.56
C SER A 91 -3.25 9.19 -12.64
N GLU A 92 -2.96 7.91 -12.46
CA GLU A 92 -3.71 6.99 -11.60
C GLU A 92 -2.79 6.35 -10.55
N ARG A 93 -3.40 5.78 -9.48
CA ARG A 93 -2.65 5.08 -8.42
C ARG A 93 -1.81 3.93 -9.01
N GLN A 94 -2.37 3.15 -9.90
CA GLN A 94 -1.69 2.04 -10.57
C GLN A 94 -0.44 2.51 -11.32
N TYR A 95 -0.54 3.56 -12.11
CA TYR A 95 0.62 4.11 -12.85
C TYR A 95 1.67 4.71 -11.90
N SER A 96 1.23 5.28 -10.78
CA SER A 96 2.12 5.76 -9.73
C SER A 96 2.97 4.63 -9.14
N ILE A 97 2.34 3.51 -8.78
CA ILE A 97 3.04 2.30 -8.29
C ILE A 97 3.95 1.73 -9.36
N TYR A 98 3.49 1.65 -10.61
CA TYR A 98 4.31 1.11 -11.70
C TYR A 98 5.55 1.97 -11.99
N ASN A 99 5.47 3.30 -11.86
CA ASN A 99 6.62 4.19 -11.96
C ASN A 99 7.68 3.87 -10.89
N ALA A 100 7.25 3.50 -9.68
CA ALA A 100 8.14 3.06 -8.62
C ALA A 100 8.73 1.66 -8.89
N ILE A 101 7.92 0.71 -9.35
CA ILE A 101 8.36 -0.64 -9.73
C ILE A 101 9.51 -0.56 -10.74
N LYS A 102 9.41 0.32 -11.73
CA LYS A 102 10.46 0.54 -12.76
C LYS A 102 11.79 1.06 -12.20
N LYS A 103 11.82 1.58 -10.97
CA LYS A 103 13.06 2.06 -10.30
C LYS A 103 13.72 1.01 -9.41
N ILE A 104 13.05 -0.09 -9.16
CA ILE A 104 13.61 -1.18 -8.36
C ILE A 104 14.57 -2.00 -9.21
N GLU A 105 15.81 -2.09 -8.78
CA GLU A 105 16.86 -2.89 -9.43
C GLU A 105 16.96 -4.28 -8.81
N ASP A 106 16.81 -4.34 -7.47
CA ASP A 106 17.01 -5.56 -6.70
C ASP A 106 16.14 -5.55 -5.44
N THR A 107 15.20 -6.49 -5.35
CA THR A 107 14.38 -6.78 -4.16
C THR A 107 13.63 -8.09 -4.34
N ASP A 108 13.36 -8.81 -3.25
CA ASP A 108 12.56 -10.04 -3.28
C ASP A 108 11.08 -9.75 -3.02
N ILE A 109 10.81 -8.78 -2.13
CA ILE A 109 9.47 -8.45 -1.64
C ILE A 109 9.21 -6.96 -1.75
N VAL A 110 8.00 -6.61 -2.20
CA VAL A 110 7.51 -5.23 -2.20
C VAL A 110 6.28 -5.12 -1.30
N ILE A 111 6.28 -4.11 -0.44
CA ILE A 111 5.15 -3.74 0.42
C ILE A 111 4.61 -2.39 -0.03
N ILE A 112 3.35 -2.32 -0.41
CA ILE A 112 2.69 -1.10 -0.88
C ILE A 112 1.77 -0.57 0.20
N GLN A 113 2.00 0.66 0.64
CA GLN A 113 1.23 1.34 1.68
C GLN A 113 0.65 2.66 1.17
N ASP A 114 -0.64 2.86 1.35
CA ASP A 114 -1.27 4.15 1.12
C ASP A 114 -0.84 5.16 2.20
N ALA A 115 -0.26 6.29 1.80
CA ALA A 115 0.15 7.36 2.70
C ALA A 115 -1.00 7.99 3.51
N ALA A 116 -2.24 7.79 3.05
CA ALA A 116 -3.44 8.22 3.75
C ALA A 116 -3.99 7.22 4.79
N ARG A 117 -3.24 6.16 5.14
CA ARG A 117 -3.52 5.23 6.25
C ARG A 117 -2.48 5.39 7.34
N PRO A 118 -2.69 6.32 8.29
CA PRO A 118 -1.68 6.64 9.29
C PRO A 118 -1.54 5.58 10.39
N PHE A 119 -2.45 4.61 10.46
CA PHE A 119 -2.52 3.61 11.55
C PHE A 119 -1.90 2.27 11.15
N LEU A 120 -0.87 2.28 10.31
CA LEU A 120 -0.03 1.11 10.02
C LEU A 120 0.54 0.55 11.32
N LYS A 121 0.66 -0.78 11.41
CA LYS A 121 1.27 -1.46 12.58
C LYS A 121 2.39 -2.39 12.10
N ASP A 122 3.48 -2.49 12.86
CA ASP A 122 4.62 -3.36 12.56
C ASP A 122 4.19 -4.81 12.30
N LYS A 123 3.22 -5.32 13.07
CA LYS A 123 2.69 -6.68 12.90
C LYS A 123 2.21 -6.97 11.47
N TYR A 124 1.65 -5.97 10.76
CA TYR A 124 1.17 -6.17 9.39
C TYR A 124 2.33 -6.39 8.41
N ILE A 125 3.44 -5.68 8.61
CA ILE A 125 4.66 -5.86 7.83
C ILE A 125 5.22 -7.25 8.08
N GLU A 126 5.41 -7.62 9.35
CA GLU A 126 6.03 -8.91 9.74
C GLU A 126 5.20 -10.11 9.28
N GLU A 127 3.88 -10.09 9.51
CA GLU A 127 2.99 -11.20 9.16
C GLU A 127 2.88 -11.36 7.64
N SER A 128 2.85 -10.24 6.88
CA SER A 128 2.75 -10.30 5.43
C SER A 128 4.01 -10.85 4.77
N ILE A 129 5.21 -10.54 5.30
CA ILE A 129 6.47 -11.12 4.82
C ILE A 129 6.49 -12.63 5.08
N LYS A 130 6.13 -13.07 6.30
CA LYS A 130 6.13 -14.49 6.69
C LYS A 130 5.18 -15.34 5.83
N ILE A 131 4.04 -14.80 5.41
CA ILE A 131 3.07 -15.52 4.58
C ILE A 131 3.63 -15.85 3.20
N LEU A 132 4.49 -15.00 2.63
CA LEU A 132 5.07 -15.23 1.31
C LEU A 132 6.05 -16.41 1.28
N ASP A 133 6.46 -16.92 2.43
CA ASP A 133 7.25 -18.16 2.53
C ASP A 133 6.39 -19.42 2.29
N ASN A 134 5.06 -19.32 2.33
CA ASN A 134 4.10 -20.41 2.27
C ASN A 134 3.31 -20.43 0.95
N ASP A 135 3.94 -20.71 -0.18
CA ASP A 135 3.26 -20.90 -1.48
C ASP A 135 2.17 -19.83 -1.82
N CYS A 136 2.39 -18.59 -1.37
CA CYS A 136 1.58 -17.41 -1.68
C CYS A 136 2.43 -16.41 -2.47
N ASP A 137 1.78 -15.68 -3.38
CA ASP A 137 2.44 -14.66 -4.22
C ASP A 137 2.24 -13.26 -3.66
N GLY A 138 1.21 -13.10 -2.84
CA GLY A 138 0.93 -11.88 -2.12
C GLY A 138 0.14 -12.10 -0.84
N ALA A 139 0.18 -11.09 0.02
CA ALA A 139 -0.59 -10.99 1.25
C ALA A 139 -1.15 -9.58 1.40
N ILE A 140 -2.43 -9.46 1.71
CA ILE A 140 -3.09 -8.18 1.87
C ILE A 140 -3.82 -8.09 3.21
N ILE A 141 -3.81 -6.91 3.80
CA ILE A 141 -4.52 -6.66 5.05
C ILE A 141 -6.00 -6.41 4.73
N GLY A 142 -6.89 -7.02 5.51
CA GLY A 142 -8.32 -6.81 5.36
C GLY A 142 -9.10 -7.07 6.63
N VAL A 143 -10.31 -6.56 6.69
CA VAL A 143 -11.25 -6.78 7.81
C VAL A 143 -12.57 -7.31 7.29
N LYS A 144 -13.28 -8.10 8.11
CA LYS A 144 -14.60 -8.63 7.75
C LYS A 144 -15.61 -7.49 7.59
N CYS A 145 -16.52 -7.60 6.62
CA CYS A 145 -17.64 -6.67 6.51
C CYS A 145 -18.56 -6.81 7.73
N LYS A 146 -18.85 -5.70 8.41
CA LYS A 146 -19.81 -5.67 9.52
C LYS A 146 -21.22 -5.47 9.01
N ASP A 147 -21.39 -4.63 7.99
CA ASP A 147 -22.68 -4.29 7.43
C ASP A 147 -23.16 -5.31 6.39
N THR A 148 -24.46 -5.30 6.11
CA THR A 148 -25.02 -6.04 4.99
C THR A 148 -24.70 -5.31 3.69
N ILE A 149 -24.04 -6.00 2.76
CA ILE A 149 -23.72 -5.45 1.44
C ILE A 149 -24.84 -5.79 0.46
N LYS A 150 -25.19 -4.85 -0.39
CA LYS A 150 -26.13 -5.01 -1.49
C LYS A 150 -25.42 -4.72 -2.81
N ILE A 151 -25.65 -5.56 -3.80
CA ILE A 151 -25.33 -5.26 -5.20
C ILE A 151 -26.58 -4.60 -5.78
N ILE A 152 -26.41 -3.46 -6.43
CA ILE A 152 -27.50 -2.69 -7.06
C ILE A 152 -27.25 -2.56 -8.56
N ASP A 153 -28.32 -2.41 -9.32
CA ASP A 153 -28.25 -2.01 -10.73
C ASP A 153 -28.04 -0.48 -10.89
N GLU A 154 -28.01 -0.03 -12.15
CA GLU A 154 -27.85 1.39 -12.50
C GLU A 154 -28.99 2.33 -12.00
N ASN A 155 -30.16 1.75 -11.71
CA ASN A 155 -31.34 2.45 -11.19
C ASN A 155 -31.41 2.45 -9.66
N GLY A 156 -30.42 1.81 -8.98
CA GLY A 156 -30.38 1.69 -7.53
C GLY A 156 -31.27 0.56 -6.98
N ILE A 157 -31.78 -0.32 -7.83
CA ILE A 157 -32.56 -1.50 -7.40
C ILE A 157 -31.63 -2.59 -6.92
N VAL A 158 -31.96 -3.20 -5.77
CA VAL A 158 -31.17 -4.32 -5.21
C VAL A 158 -31.30 -5.54 -6.11
N VAL A 159 -30.15 -6.02 -6.61
CA VAL A 159 -30.05 -7.23 -7.47
C VAL A 159 -29.68 -8.44 -6.62
N GLU A 160 -28.73 -8.28 -5.67
CA GLU A 160 -28.20 -9.39 -4.88
C GLU A 160 -27.78 -8.92 -3.48
N THR A 161 -27.81 -9.87 -2.54
CA THR A 161 -27.23 -9.72 -1.22
C THR A 161 -26.15 -10.79 -1.04
N PRO A 162 -24.87 -10.49 -1.28
CA PRO A 162 -23.80 -11.47 -1.18
C PRO A 162 -23.63 -11.98 0.26
N ASN A 163 -23.11 -13.20 0.38
CA ASN A 163 -22.81 -13.77 1.71
C ASN A 163 -21.70 -12.95 2.37
N ARG A 164 -22.05 -12.21 3.43
CA ARG A 164 -21.11 -11.36 4.18
C ARG A 164 -19.88 -12.11 4.71
N ASN A 165 -20.00 -13.40 5.00
CA ASN A 165 -18.89 -14.20 5.54
C ASN A 165 -17.75 -14.40 4.53
N SER A 166 -18.02 -14.23 3.23
CA SER A 166 -17.01 -14.30 2.17
C SER A 166 -16.49 -12.92 1.74
N LEU A 167 -16.95 -11.84 2.36
CA LEU A 167 -16.56 -10.48 2.00
C LEU A 167 -15.51 -9.92 2.97
N ILE A 168 -14.48 -9.33 2.39
CA ILE A 168 -13.41 -8.65 3.12
C ILE A 168 -13.26 -7.22 2.59
N MET A 169 -13.23 -6.25 3.49
CA MET A 169 -12.83 -4.88 3.17
C MET A 169 -11.31 -4.82 3.15
N VAL A 170 -10.74 -4.57 1.98
CA VAL A 170 -9.29 -4.60 1.77
C VAL A 170 -8.64 -3.29 2.20
N HIS A 171 -7.52 -3.41 2.90
CA HIS A 171 -6.66 -2.31 3.31
C HIS A 171 -5.27 -2.45 2.70
N THR A 172 -4.40 -1.47 2.94
CA THR A 172 -2.95 -1.62 2.84
C THR A 172 -2.35 -1.76 4.25
N PRO A 173 -1.17 -2.41 4.39
CA PRO A 173 -0.23 -2.77 3.34
C PRO A 173 -0.74 -3.93 2.47
N GLN A 174 -0.30 -3.91 1.20
CA GLN A 174 -0.39 -5.03 0.27
C GLN A 174 1.02 -5.46 -0.06
N THR A 175 1.35 -6.72 0.18
CA THR A 175 2.72 -7.25 0.11
C THR A 175 2.79 -8.34 -0.94
N PHE A 176 3.83 -8.30 -1.80
CA PHE A 176 3.95 -9.23 -2.93
C PHE A 176 5.40 -9.67 -3.13
N LYS A 177 5.58 -10.87 -3.69
CA LYS A 177 6.81 -11.23 -4.38
C LYS A 177 7.05 -10.26 -5.54
N PHE A 178 8.23 -9.67 -5.61
CA PHE A 178 8.51 -8.58 -6.54
C PHE A 178 8.27 -8.97 -8.00
N GLU A 179 8.80 -10.11 -8.43
CA GLU A 179 8.69 -10.55 -9.83
C GLU A 179 7.24 -10.80 -10.27
N ILE A 180 6.39 -11.26 -9.35
CA ILE A 180 4.96 -11.46 -9.62
C ILE A 180 4.24 -10.11 -9.76
N LEU A 181 4.50 -9.17 -8.84
CA LEU A 181 3.93 -7.82 -8.91
C LEU A 181 4.35 -7.10 -10.20
N LYS A 182 5.63 -7.16 -10.53
CA LYS A 182 6.20 -6.55 -11.75
C LYS A 182 5.53 -7.12 -13.01
N LYS A 183 5.41 -8.45 -13.12
CA LYS A 183 4.72 -9.12 -14.23
C LYS A 183 3.25 -8.71 -14.33
N ALA A 184 2.54 -8.58 -13.19
CA ALA A 184 1.15 -8.16 -13.17
C ALA A 184 0.97 -6.73 -13.69
N HIS A 185 1.82 -5.79 -13.28
CA HIS A 185 1.80 -4.42 -13.78
C HIS A 185 2.19 -4.31 -15.25
N GLN A 186 3.16 -5.10 -15.73
CA GLN A 186 3.52 -5.16 -17.16
C GLN A 186 2.35 -5.64 -18.02
N MET A 187 1.71 -6.73 -17.60
CA MET A 187 0.50 -7.24 -18.30
C MET A 187 -0.60 -6.18 -18.33
N ALA A 188 -0.83 -5.46 -17.23
CA ALA A 188 -1.84 -4.42 -17.17
C ALA A 188 -1.52 -3.23 -18.10
N GLU A 189 -0.25 -2.82 -18.18
CA GLU A 189 0.20 -1.78 -19.13
C GLU A 189 -0.02 -2.22 -20.58
N GLU A 190 0.42 -3.43 -20.96
CA GLU A 190 0.26 -3.97 -22.31
C GLU A 190 -1.20 -4.08 -22.75
N LYS A 191 -2.10 -4.44 -21.82
CA LYS A 191 -3.53 -4.63 -22.09
C LYS A 191 -4.39 -3.39 -21.82
N ASN A 192 -3.79 -2.27 -21.40
CA ASN A 192 -4.49 -1.06 -20.99
C ASN A 192 -5.57 -1.32 -19.89
N ILE A 193 -5.24 -2.17 -18.92
CA ILE A 193 -6.14 -2.51 -17.81
C ILE A 193 -5.90 -1.54 -16.66
N LEU A 194 -6.98 -0.99 -16.11
CA LEU A 194 -6.96 -0.23 -14.87
C LEU A 194 -7.71 -1.01 -13.78
N ALA A 195 -6.99 -1.44 -12.76
CA ALA A 195 -7.52 -2.19 -11.63
C ALA A 195 -7.73 -1.28 -10.40
N THR A 196 -8.50 -1.75 -9.43
CA THR A 196 -8.81 -1.02 -8.21
C THR A 196 -7.66 -1.00 -7.20
N ASP A 197 -6.85 -2.08 -7.18
CA ASP A 197 -5.69 -2.22 -6.31
C ASP A 197 -4.62 -3.14 -6.95
N ASP A 198 -3.47 -3.29 -6.29
CA ASP A 198 -2.37 -4.09 -6.83
C ASP A 198 -2.65 -5.60 -6.73
N ALA A 199 -3.42 -6.02 -5.73
CA ALA A 199 -3.83 -7.42 -5.57
C ALA A 199 -4.67 -7.90 -6.76
N SER A 200 -5.61 -7.09 -7.23
CA SER A 200 -6.45 -7.41 -8.41
C SER A 200 -5.61 -7.68 -9.65
N LEU A 201 -4.49 -6.96 -9.84
CA LEU A 201 -3.58 -7.21 -10.97
C LEU A 201 -2.88 -8.56 -10.83
N VAL A 202 -2.44 -8.90 -9.61
CA VAL A 202 -1.79 -10.20 -9.34
C VAL A 202 -2.79 -11.36 -9.51
N GLU A 203 -4.04 -11.19 -9.09
CA GLU A 203 -5.12 -12.16 -9.32
C GLU A 203 -5.37 -12.42 -10.81
N MET A 204 -5.32 -11.38 -11.65
CA MET A 204 -5.51 -11.51 -13.12
C MET A 204 -4.45 -12.38 -13.81
N ILE A 205 -3.28 -12.55 -13.19
CA ILE A 205 -2.23 -13.48 -13.65
C ILE A 205 -2.22 -14.79 -12.87
N SER A 206 -3.31 -15.10 -12.14
CA SER A 206 -3.49 -16.31 -11.33
C SER A 206 -2.56 -16.40 -10.13
N GLY A 207 -2.08 -15.27 -9.61
CA GLY A 207 -1.30 -15.21 -8.38
C GLY A 207 -2.16 -15.50 -7.15
N LYS A 208 -1.58 -16.19 -6.18
CA LYS A 208 -2.25 -16.57 -4.93
C LYS A 208 -2.11 -15.48 -3.88
N ILE A 209 -3.23 -14.84 -3.53
CA ILE A 209 -3.27 -13.78 -2.52
C ILE A 209 -3.88 -14.30 -1.22
N LYS A 210 -3.18 -14.09 -0.11
CA LYS A 210 -3.65 -14.44 1.23
C LYS A 210 -4.16 -13.20 1.98
N ILE A 211 -5.30 -13.34 2.65
CA ILE A 211 -5.81 -12.30 3.57
C ILE A 211 -5.15 -12.46 4.94
N ILE A 212 -4.66 -11.34 5.47
CA ILE A 212 -4.29 -11.16 6.87
C ILE A 212 -5.36 -10.31 7.53
N TYR A 213 -5.92 -10.80 8.63
CA TYR A 213 -6.93 -10.04 9.35
C TYR A 213 -6.30 -8.88 10.12
N GLY A 214 -6.63 -7.68 9.67
CA GLY A 214 -6.22 -6.43 10.30
C GLY A 214 -7.23 -5.92 11.32
N ASP A 215 -6.95 -4.72 11.80
CA ASP A 215 -7.81 -4.01 12.75
C ASP A 215 -8.68 -2.98 12.01
N TYR A 216 -9.88 -2.73 12.50
CA TYR A 216 -10.82 -1.76 11.91
C TYR A 216 -10.34 -0.31 12.05
N ASP A 217 -9.38 -0.04 12.93
CA ASP A 217 -8.75 1.27 13.09
C ASP A 217 -7.74 1.60 11.98
N ASN A 218 -7.31 0.63 11.16
CA ASN A 218 -6.43 0.88 10.00
C ASN A 218 -7.21 1.52 8.83
N ILE A 219 -7.91 2.61 9.14
CA ILE A 219 -8.74 3.33 8.18
C ILE A 219 -7.90 4.13 7.19
N LYS A 220 -8.49 4.41 6.03
CA LYS A 220 -7.96 5.36 5.05
C LYS A 220 -8.66 6.70 5.20
N ILE A 221 -7.92 7.76 5.48
CA ILE A 221 -8.46 9.12 5.49
C ILE A 221 -8.84 9.49 4.04
N THR A 222 -10.15 9.61 3.79
CA THR A 222 -10.68 9.72 2.41
C THR A 222 -11.68 10.86 2.25
N VAL A 223 -12.49 11.10 3.25
CA VAL A 223 -13.52 12.14 3.31
C VAL A 223 -13.33 13.00 4.56
N GLN A 224 -14.03 14.16 4.63
CA GLN A 224 -13.87 15.09 5.77
C GLN A 224 -14.26 14.45 7.11
N GLU A 225 -15.25 13.56 7.09
CA GLU A 225 -15.71 12.84 8.28
C GLU A 225 -14.63 11.97 8.91
N ASP A 226 -13.63 11.53 8.11
CA ASP A 226 -12.51 10.70 8.61
C ASP A 226 -11.55 11.51 9.48
N LEU A 227 -11.55 12.85 9.39
CA LEU A 227 -10.64 13.70 10.17
C LEU A 227 -10.86 13.58 11.69
N LYS A 228 -12.05 13.16 12.13
CA LYS A 228 -12.33 12.87 13.55
C LYS A 228 -11.40 11.81 14.15
N PHE A 229 -10.85 10.92 13.33
CA PHE A 229 -9.93 9.85 13.79
C PHE A 229 -8.47 10.34 13.93
N LEU A 230 -8.19 11.58 13.52
CA LEU A 230 -6.86 12.19 13.65
C LEU A 230 -6.72 13.05 14.93
N LYS A 231 -7.77 13.14 15.75
CA LYS A 231 -7.79 13.92 17.00
C LYS A 231 -7.18 13.15 18.15
#